data_0403696fef850cd0a7e83ff84b875ef8
#
_entry.id   0403696fef850cd0a7e83ff84b875ef8
#
_cell.length_a   1.000
_cell.length_b   1.000
_cell.length_c   1.000
_cell.angle_alpha   90.00
_cell.angle_beta   90.00
_cell.angle_gamma   90.00
#
_symmetry.space_group_name_H-M   'P 1'
#
loop_
_entity.id
_entity.type
_entity.pdbx_description
1 polymer ?
#
loop_
_entity_poly.entity_id
_entity_poly.type
_entity_poly.pdbx_seq_one_letter_code
_entity_poly.pdbx_strand_id
1 'polypeptide(L)'
;MNVHKAPIIISQIFLFSALIALISLAAAPFAMADAASNLPTPPEVWKNYDPVAGDFKEEVVREETKDGVYYKDAYISAYINGEDIRVFCKYAVKAGAKKAPGLMNVHGWMSGPAIDMKYVNDGWAVMSHDYSGITKRPHHTKYPEAMGHGHMEAKKMGYSLIYDRMPDGSQLRDPTATSHYLWNAVQRRALSYLLAQKEVDPARIGAKGYSYGGTIMWNLGMDPRVKAIVAYFGIGWITYYRDHAVWRYNNPYQAPEQSPGQKLFLSAVAPQAHAPHITAASLWLNGSNDHHGGHERAGQTFEAFKS
;
A
#
# COMPACT_ATOMS: atom_id res chain seq x y z
N MET A 1 67.91 43.63 22.98
CA MET A 1 68.03 45.11 23.07
C MET A 1 66.70 45.73 22.74
N ASN A 2 66.22 46.53 23.68
CA ASN A 2 65.13 47.48 23.68
C ASN A 2 63.70 46.95 23.66
N VAL A 3 63.24 46.82 24.80
CA VAL A 3 62.06 47.12 25.61
C VAL A 3 61.50 48.52 25.23
N HIS A 4 60.25 48.65 24.92
CA HIS A 4 59.48 49.83 25.31
C HIS A 4 58.04 49.46 25.73
N LYS A 5 57.74 49.99 26.87
CA LYS A 5 56.61 49.86 27.79
C LYS A 5 55.35 50.51 27.25
N ALA A 6 54.27 50.06 27.81
CA ALA A 6 52.91 50.60 27.77
C ALA A 6 52.78 52.10 28.12
N PRO A 7 51.63 52.72 27.95
CA PRO A 7 50.84 52.95 29.15
C PRO A 7 49.34 52.64 29.01
N ILE A 8 48.81 52.32 30.17
CA ILE A 8 47.44 52.22 30.61
C ILE A 8 46.81 53.60 30.56
N ILE A 9 45.63 53.77 29.97
CA ILE A 9 44.75 54.86 30.27
C ILE A 9 43.38 54.31 30.68
N ILE A 10 43.10 54.48 31.96
CA ILE A 10 41.80 54.36 32.58
C ILE A 10 41.04 55.65 32.29
N SER A 11 39.83 55.62 31.78
CA SER A 11 38.83 56.62 32.12
C SER A 11 37.47 56.30 31.49
N GLN A 12 36.55 56.15 32.33
CA GLN A 12 35.21 56.75 32.50
C GLN A 12 34.05 55.86 32.03
N ILE A 13 33.44 55.43 33.12
CA ILE A 13 32.05 54.93 33.23
C ILE A 13 31.11 56.05 32.82
N PHE A 14 30.32 55.82 31.80
CA PHE A 14 29.07 56.53 31.61
C PHE A 14 27.92 55.51 31.69
N LEU A 15 27.18 55.63 32.77
CA LEU A 15 25.84 55.03 32.93
C LEU A 15 24.93 55.62 31.85
N PHE A 16 24.51 54.82 30.91
CA PHE A 16 23.31 55.09 30.17
C PHE A 16 22.30 53.99 30.50
N SER A 17 21.39 54.37 31.42
CA SER A 17 20.17 53.61 31.65
C SER A 17 19.26 53.75 30.44
N ALA A 18 19.39 52.81 29.50
CA ALA A 18 18.39 52.67 28.44
C ALA A 18 17.38 51.66 28.92
N LEU A 19 16.19 52.17 29.22
CA LEU A 19 14.96 51.44 29.51
C LEU A 19 14.60 50.61 28.27
N ILE A 20 15.04 49.36 28.22
CA ILE A 20 14.58 48.41 27.22
C ILE A 20 13.21 47.95 27.68
N ALA A 21 12.17 48.57 27.11
CA ALA A 21 10.82 48.04 27.18
C ALA A 21 10.86 46.66 26.46
N LEU A 22 10.83 45.57 27.26
CA LEU A 22 10.52 44.25 26.78
C LEU A 22 9.08 44.26 26.25
N ILE A 23 8.92 44.52 24.97
CA ILE A 23 7.73 44.11 24.25
C ILE A 23 7.83 42.60 24.15
N SER A 24 7.24 41.91 25.12
CA SER A 24 6.89 40.51 25.01
C SER A 24 5.84 40.40 23.88
N LEU A 25 6.30 40.32 22.64
CA LEU A 25 5.49 39.72 21.59
C LEU A 25 5.28 38.27 22.05
N ALA A 26 4.17 38.03 22.74
CA ALA A 26 3.62 36.72 22.83
C ALA A 26 3.42 36.27 21.37
N ALA A 27 4.35 35.51 20.84
CA ALA A 27 4.11 34.70 19.67
C ALA A 27 2.93 33.82 20.05
N ALA A 28 1.73 34.27 19.75
CA ALA A 28 0.60 33.36 19.72
C ALA A 28 1.06 32.20 18.87
N PRO A 29 0.97 30.94 19.36
CA PRO A 29 1.16 29.83 18.48
C PRO A 29 0.14 30.07 17.37
N PHE A 30 0.63 30.30 16.16
CA PHE A 30 -0.16 30.07 14.98
C PHE A 30 -0.53 28.59 15.07
N ALA A 31 -1.58 28.32 15.82
CA ALA A 31 -2.41 27.18 15.56
C ALA A 31 -2.91 27.42 14.13
N MET A 32 -2.12 26.96 13.17
CA MET A 32 -2.71 26.50 11.93
C MET A 32 -3.64 25.37 12.38
N ALA A 33 -4.84 25.75 12.81
CA ALA A 33 -5.96 24.89 12.66
C ALA A 33 -5.99 24.60 11.17
N ASP A 34 -5.25 23.58 10.76
CA ASP A 34 -5.54 22.87 9.54
C ASP A 34 -7.04 22.65 9.64
N ALA A 35 -7.79 23.33 8.79
CA ALA A 35 -9.17 22.99 8.55
C ALA A 35 -9.09 21.49 8.30
N ALA A 36 -9.53 20.68 9.26
CA ALA A 36 -9.44 19.24 9.25
C ALA A 36 -9.94 18.85 7.87
N SER A 37 -9.02 18.48 7.02
CA SER A 37 -9.33 18.30 5.62
C SER A 37 -10.37 17.19 5.60
N ASN A 38 -11.57 17.45 5.05
CA ASN A 38 -12.62 16.46 4.85
C ASN A 38 -12.17 15.39 3.85
N LEU A 39 -10.90 14.98 3.95
CA LEU A 39 -10.33 13.96 3.10
C LEU A 39 -10.73 12.58 3.65
N PRO A 40 -11.21 11.69 2.79
CA PRO A 40 -11.65 10.38 3.21
C PRO A 40 -10.48 9.56 3.78
N THR A 41 -10.78 8.79 4.79
CA THR A 41 -9.90 7.79 5.38
C THR A 41 -10.08 6.43 4.67
N PRO A 42 -9.14 5.48 4.81
CA PRO A 42 -9.30 4.15 4.23
C PRO A 42 -10.62 3.46 4.60
N PRO A 43 -11.10 3.44 5.87
CA PRO A 43 -12.41 2.87 6.18
C PRO A 43 -13.57 3.50 5.39
N GLU A 44 -13.54 4.81 5.16
CA GLU A 44 -14.57 5.50 4.40
C GLU A 44 -14.52 5.14 2.91
N VAL A 45 -13.33 5.01 2.34
CA VAL A 45 -13.16 4.57 0.94
C VAL A 45 -13.64 3.15 0.74
N TRP A 46 -13.34 2.25 1.67
CA TRP A 46 -13.73 0.83 1.57
C TRP A 46 -15.19 0.55 1.96
N LYS A 47 -15.87 1.50 2.60
CA LYS A 47 -17.26 1.34 3.06
C LYS A 47 -18.23 0.93 1.96
N ASN A 48 -18.01 1.42 0.75
CA ASN A 48 -18.91 1.19 -0.39
C ASN A 48 -18.46 0.01 -1.27
N TYR A 49 -17.40 -0.69 -0.91
CA TYR A 49 -16.94 -1.86 -1.64
C TYR A 49 -17.27 -3.14 -0.89
N ASP A 50 -18.15 -3.94 -1.47
CA ASP A 50 -18.47 -5.27 -0.95
C ASP A 50 -17.73 -6.36 -1.77
N PRO A 51 -16.66 -6.95 -1.22
CA PRO A 51 -15.89 -7.97 -1.91
C PRO A 51 -16.61 -9.32 -2.03
N VAL A 52 -17.76 -9.50 -1.41
CA VAL A 52 -18.58 -10.72 -1.52
C VAL A 52 -19.78 -10.55 -2.46
N ALA A 53 -20.09 -9.31 -2.86
CA ALA A 53 -21.23 -9.03 -3.73
C ALA A 53 -21.14 -9.74 -5.08
N GLY A 54 -22.27 -10.24 -5.52
CA GLY A 54 -22.45 -10.90 -6.81
C GLY A 54 -21.76 -12.26 -6.93
N ASP A 55 -22.16 -12.99 -7.97
CA ASP A 55 -21.59 -14.29 -8.30
C ASP A 55 -20.11 -14.18 -8.72
N PHE A 56 -19.30 -15.16 -8.40
CA PHE A 56 -17.93 -15.27 -8.89
C PHE A 56 -17.87 -15.52 -10.39
N LYS A 57 -18.91 -16.04 -11.02
CA LYS A 57 -18.90 -16.47 -12.43
C LYS A 57 -17.61 -17.22 -12.74
N GLU A 58 -17.33 -18.23 -11.92
CA GLU A 58 -16.11 -19.02 -12.01
C GLU A 58 -15.97 -19.63 -13.39
N GLU A 59 -14.83 -19.40 -14.02
CA GLU A 59 -14.42 -20.02 -15.28
C GLU A 59 -13.12 -20.77 -15.03
N VAL A 60 -13.22 -22.10 -14.93
CA VAL A 60 -12.08 -22.96 -14.64
C VAL A 60 -11.21 -23.09 -15.88
N VAL A 61 -9.94 -22.74 -15.74
CA VAL A 61 -8.90 -22.87 -16.79
C VAL A 61 -8.16 -24.18 -16.65
N ARG A 62 -7.91 -24.60 -15.40
CA ARG A 62 -7.23 -25.83 -15.06
C ARG A 62 -7.78 -26.35 -13.74
N GLU A 63 -8.06 -27.64 -13.71
CA GLU A 63 -8.43 -28.36 -12.48
C GLU A 63 -7.84 -29.76 -12.53
N GLU A 64 -6.98 -30.09 -11.57
CA GLU A 64 -6.37 -31.43 -11.49
C GLU A 64 -5.95 -31.78 -10.08
N THR A 65 -5.85 -33.08 -9.82
CA THR A 65 -5.14 -33.60 -8.63
C THR A 65 -3.88 -34.31 -9.09
N LYS A 66 -2.73 -33.82 -8.63
CA LYS A 66 -1.43 -34.35 -8.98
C LYS A 66 -0.55 -34.42 -7.73
N ASP A 67 0.16 -35.53 -7.55
CA ASP A 67 1.09 -35.75 -6.43
C ASP A 67 0.48 -35.45 -5.04
N GLY A 68 -0.81 -35.82 -4.86
CA GLY A 68 -1.55 -35.60 -3.61
C GLY A 68 -1.97 -34.15 -3.34
N VAL A 69 -1.86 -33.27 -4.35
CA VAL A 69 -2.28 -31.88 -4.28
C VAL A 69 -3.38 -31.60 -5.31
N TYR A 70 -4.46 -30.97 -4.85
CA TYR A 70 -5.49 -30.44 -5.72
C TYR A 70 -5.13 -29.04 -6.17
N TYR A 71 -5.17 -28.79 -7.48
CA TYR A 71 -4.93 -27.50 -8.13
C TYR A 71 -6.16 -27.02 -8.86
N LYS A 72 -6.41 -25.72 -8.80
CA LYS A 72 -7.43 -25.04 -9.60
C LYS A 72 -6.94 -23.67 -10.02
N ASP A 73 -6.90 -23.41 -11.33
CA ASP A 73 -6.67 -22.11 -11.92
C ASP A 73 -7.99 -21.65 -12.54
N ALA A 74 -8.46 -20.45 -12.21
CA ALA A 74 -9.76 -19.96 -12.67
C ALA A 74 -9.77 -18.44 -12.83
N TYR A 75 -10.68 -17.97 -13.68
CA TYR A 75 -11.13 -16.57 -13.67
C TYR A 75 -12.35 -16.42 -12.77
N ILE A 76 -12.37 -15.35 -12.01
CA ILE A 76 -13.54 -14.96 -11.20
C ILE A 76 -13.94 -13.52 -11.51
N SER A 77 -15.22 -13.18 -11.37
CA SER A 77 -15.71 -11.82 -11.49
C SER A 77 -15.50 -11.02 -10.21
N ALA A 78 -14.95 -9.82 -10.37
CA ALA A 78 -14.90 -8.78 -9.34
C ALA A 78 -15.64 -7.54 -9.85
N TYR A 79 -16.68 -7.15 -9.12
CA TYR A 79 -17.51 -5.99 -9.49
C TYR A 79 -16.96 -4.75 -8.78
N ILE A 80 -16.29 -3.88 -9.54
CA ILE A 80 -15.60 -2.71 -9.00
C ILE A 80 -15.94 -1.50 -9.86
N ASN A 81 -16.40 -0.42 -9.24
CA ASN A 81 -16.76 0.83 -9.92
C ASN A 81 -17.74 0.62 -11.09
N GLY A 82 -18.67 -0.32 -10.95
CA GLY A 82 -19.67 -0.63 -11.99
C GLY A 82 -19.18 -1.57 -13.09
N GLU A 83 -17.93 -1.99 -13.06
CA GLU A 83 -17.31 -2.86 -14.06
C GLU A 83 -17.12 -4.30 -13.55
N ASP A 84 -17.14 -5.28 -14.46
CA ASP A 84 -16.86 -6.69 -14.19
C ASP A 84 -15.42 -7.02 -14.60
N ILE A 85 -14.53 -7.09 -13.63
CA ILE A 85 -13.12 -7.45 -13.84
C ILE A 85 -12.98 -8.96 -13.72
N ARG A 86 -12.35 -9.59 -14.72
CA ARG A 86 -12.08 -11.04 -14.69
C ARG A 86 -10.72 -11.30 -14.06
N VAL A 87 -10.71 -11.58 -12.76
CA VAL A 87 -9.51 -11.79 -11.95
C VAL A 87 -9.00 -13.21 -12.13
N PHE A 88 -7.76 -13.35 -12.55
CA PHE A 88 -7.11 -14.66 -12.65
C PHE A 88 -6.56 -15.10 -11.30
N CYS A 89 -6.99 -16.26 -10.85
CA CYS A 89 -6.62 -16.88 -9.57
C CYS A 89 -6.01 -18.27 -9.77
N LYS A 90 -5.05 -18.59 -8.93
CA LYS A 90 -4.49 -19.94 -8.76
C LYS A 90 -4.75 -20.41 -7.34
N TYR A 91 -5.19 -21.65 -7.19
CA TYR A 91 -5.46 -22.26 -5.90
C TYR A 91 -4.80 -23.63 -5.81
N ALA A 92 -4.26 -23.96 -4.66
CA ALA A 92 -3.78 -25.33 -4.37
C ALA A 92 -3.94 -25.67 -2.89
N VAL A 93 -4.25 -26.92 -2.64
CA VAL A 93 -4.38 -27.51 -1.31
C VAL A 93 -4.08 -29.00 -1.34
N LYS A 94 -3.68 -29.61 -0.23
CA LYS A 94 -3.58 -31.09 -0.17
C LYS A 94 -4.93 -31.73 -0.49
N ALA A 95 -4.92 -32.74 -1.35
CA ALA A 95 -6.11 -33.48 -1.71
C ALA A 95 -6.78 -34.09 -0.47
N GLY A 96 -8.09 -33.90 -0.35
CA GLY A 96 -8.85 -34.36 0.81
C GLY A 96 -8.71 -33.51 2.07
N ALA A 97 -8.02 -32.37 2.02
CA ALA A 97 -7.91 -31.44 3.15
C ALA A 97 -9.29 -30.99 3.64
N LYS A 98 -9.41 -30.80 4.94
CA LYS A 98 -10.58 -30.25 5.61
C LYS A 98 -10.14 -29.20 6.61
N LYS A 99 -10.78 -28.03 6.60
CA LYS A 99 -10.46 -26.91 7.50
C LYS A 99 -8.97 -26.55 7.48
N ALA A 100 -8.37 -26.49 6.29
CA ALA A 100 -6.99 -26.01 6.12
C ALA A 100 -6.92 -24.52 6.41
N PRO A 101 -5.86 -24.01 7.05
CA PRO A 101 -5.65 -22.57 7.12
C PRO A 101 -5.47 -22.03 5.70
N GLY A 102 -6.06 -20.86 5.42
CA GLY A 102 -5.98 -20.22 4.13
C GLY A 102 -4.84 -19.21 4.06
N LEU A 103 -4.13 -19.17 2.95
CA LEU A 103 -3.04 -18.22 2.69
C LEU A 103 -3.26 -17.49 1.38
N MET A 104 -3.35 -16.16 1.44
CA MET A 104 -3.18 -15.30 0.27
C MET A 104 -1.69 -15.08 0.01
N ASN A 105 -1.19 -15.51 -1.16
CA ASN A 105 0.19 -15.29 -1.59
C ASN A 105 0.25 -14.26 -2.71
N VAL A 106 0.70 -13.03 -2.40
CA VAL A 106 0.64 -11.89 -3.32
C VAL A 106 2.00 -11.64 -3.95
N HIS A 107 2.02 -11.66 -5.27
CA HIS A 107 3.25 -11.49 -6.05
C HIS A 107 3.76 -10.04 -6.05
N GLY A 108 5.05 -9.86 -6.34
CA GLY A 108 5.69 -8.56 -6.49
C GLY A 108 5.36 -7.88 -7.83
N TRP A 109 5.88 -6.67 -7.98
CA TRP A 109 5.80 -5.92 -9.23
C TRP A 109 6.38 -6.71 -10.39
N MET A 110 5.76 -6.67 -11.55
CA MET A 110 6.16 -7.40 -12.77
C MET A 110 6.21 -8.92 -12.68
N SER A 111 5.95 -9.54 -11.53
CA SER A 111 5.78 -10.98 -11.41
C SER A 111 4.31 -11.39 -11.55
N GLY A 112 3.99 -12.66 -11.50
CA GLY A 112 2.62 -13.18 -11.62
C GLY A 112 2.25 -14.12 -10.49
N PRO A 113 0.98 -14.55 -10.46
CA PRO A 113 0.50 -15.42 -9.42
C PRO A 113 1.23 -16.77 -9.44
N ALA A 114 1.68 -17.19 -8.27
CA ALA A 114 2.36 -18.44 -8.06
C ALA A 114 1.92 -19.09 -6.75
N ILE A 115 1.79 -20.42 -6.77
CA ILE A 115 1.54 -21.20 -5.56
C ILE A 115 2.85 -21.42 -4.82
N ASP A 116 2.88 -21.06 -3.54
CA ASP A 116 3.99 -21.41 -2.67
C ASP A 116 3.79 -22.82 -2.12
N MET A 117 4.42 -23.78 -2.77
CA MET A 117 4.29 -25.21 -2.46
C MET A 117 4.77 -25.56 -1.05
N LYS A 118 5.66 -24.74 -0.45
CA LYS A 118 6.07 -24.97 0.93
C LYS A 118 4.85 -24.96 1.86
N TYR A 119 4.00 -23.93 1.74
CA TYR A 119 2.80 -23.84 2.57
C TYR A 119 1.77 -24.92 2.24
N VAL A 120 1.61 -25.31 0.96
CA VAL A 120 0.73 -26.44 0.60
C VAL A 120 1.21 -27.71 1.27
N ASN A 121 2.52 -27.97 1.25
CA ASN A 121 3.14 -29.14 1.91
C ASN A 121 2.98 -29.10 3.43
N ASP A 122 2.95 -27.91 4.02
CA ASP A 122 2.70 -27.68 5.44
C ASP A 122 1.20 -27.72 5.79
N GLY A 123 0.32 -28.03 4.83
CA GLY A 123 -1.12 -28.24 5.05
C GLY A 123 -2.00 -27.00 4.88
N TRP A 124 -1.48 -25.94 4.29
CA TRP A 124 -2.26 -24.73 3.97
C TRP A 124 -2.99 -24.86 2.63
N ALA A 125 -4.13 -24.21 2.54
CA ALA A 125 -4.77 -23.90 1.27
C ALA A 125 -4.23 -22.55 0.78
N VAL A 126 -3.56 -22.54 -0.37
CA VAL A 126 -2.86 -21.37 -0.89
C VAL A 126 -3.60 -20.81 -2.10
N MET A 127 -3.90 -19.51 -2.07
CA MET A 127 -4.45 -18.73 -3.17
C MET A 127 -3.45 -17.68 -3.59
N SER A 128 -3.21 -17.57 -4.90
CA SER A 128 -2.50 -16.45 -5.51
C SER A 128 -3.32 -15.90 -6.66
N HIS A 129 -3.39 -14.59 -6.81
CA HIS A 129 -4.15 -13.94 -7.87
C HIS A 129 -3.27 -12.94 -8.61
N ASP A 130 -3.62 -12.65 -9.84
CA ASP A 130 -2.98 -11.57 -10.59
C ASP A 130 -3.73 -10.26 -10.37
N TYR A 131 -3.10 -9.32 -9.67
CA TYR A 131 -3.64 -7.96 -9.53
C TYR A 131 -3.21 -7.04 -10.68
N SER A 132 -2.15 -7.40 -11.40
CA SER A 132 -1.45 -6.49 -12.30
C SER A 132 -2.02 -6.45 -13.73
N GLY A 133 -2.67 -7.52 -14.19
CA GLY A 133 -3.22 -7.59 -15.53
C GLY A 133 -2.19 -7.54 -16.66
N ILE A 134 -0.96 -8.06 -16.46
CA ILE A 134 0.09 -8.03 -17.48
C ILE A 134 -0.28 -8.93 -18.66
N THR A 135 -0.60 -8.34 -19.79
CA THR A 135 -1.13 -9.01 -20.98
C THR A 135 -0.19 -9.98 -21.67
N LYS A 136 1.11 -9.91 -21.39
CA LYS A 136 2.12 -10.83 -21.98
C LYS A 136 2.09 -12.25 -21.42
N ARG A 137 1.29 -12.50 -20.39
CA ARG A 137 1.13 -13.84 -19.80
C ARG A 137 -0.04 -14.56 -20.44
N PRO A 138 0.01 -15.89 -20.55
CA PRO A 138 -1.09 -16.69 -21.11
C PRO A 138 -2.40 -16.46 -20.36
N HIS A 139 -2.31 -16.33 -19.03
CA HIS A 139 -3.42 -16.03 -18.15
C HIS A 139 -3.06 -14.84 -17.26
N HIS A 140 -3.91 -13.82 -17.27
CA HIS A 140 -3.78 -12.59 -16.51
C HIS A 140 -5.16 -12.00 -16.22
N THR A 141 -5.27 -11.17 -15.21
CA THR A 141 -6.49 -10.44 -14.92
C THR A 141 -6.87 -9.53 -16.08
N LYS A 142 -8.12 -9.65 -16.53
CA LYS A 142 -8.65 -8.88 -17.66
C LYS A 142 -9.41 -7.68 -17.10
N TYR A 143 -8.82 -6.52 -17.21
CA TYR A 143 -9.48 -5.27 -16.91
C TYR A 143 -10.30 -4.80 -18.13
N PRO A 144 -11.51 -4.25 -17.94
CA PRO A 144 -12.25 -3.62 -19.02
C PRO A 144 -11.45 -2.52 -19.70
N GLU A 145 -11.65 -2.34 -21.00
CA GLU A 145 -10.94 -1.32 -21.78
C GLU A 145 -11.19 0.10 -21.22
N ALA A 146 -12.39 0.37 -20.71
CA ALA A 146 -12.72 1.63 -20.07
C ALA A 146 -11.83 1.95 -18.85
N MET A 147 -11.34 0.94 -18.15
CA MET A 147 -10.39 1.12 -17.05
C MET A 147 -8.95 1.31 -17.53
N GLY A 148 -8.65 0.91 -18.77
CA GLY A 148 -7.34 1.09 -19.39
C GLY A 148 -6.19 0.52 -18.57
N HIS A 149 -6.43 -0.52 -17.83
CA HIS A 149 -5.57 -0.96 -16.73
C HIS A 149 -4.69 -2.13 -17.13
N GLY A 150 -3.40 -1.88 -17.13
CA GLY A 150 -2.38 -2.88 -17.32
C GLY A 150 -1.06 -2.37 -16.77
N HIS A 151 -0.32 -3.23 -16.10
CA HIS A 151 0.88 -2.88 -15.36
C HIS A 151 1.99 -2.24 -16.20
N MET A 152 2.13 -2.69 -17.44
CA MET A 152 3.18 -2.23 -18.36
C MET A 152 2.70 -1.25 -19.42
N GLU A 153 1.41 -0.95 -19.42
CA GLU A 153 0.78 -0.09 -20.41
C GLU A 153 0.34 1.24 -19.80
N ALA A 154 1.26 1.87 -19.05
CA ALA A 154 1.00 3.14 -18.36
C ALA A 154 0.38 4.23 -19.25
N LYS A 155 0.64 4.18 -20.56
CA LYS A 155 0.05 5.11 -21.55
C LYS A 155 -1.42 4.86 -21.86
N LYS A 156 -1.95 3.69 -21.47
CA LYS A 156 -3.35 3.30 -21.68
C LYS A 156 -4.14 3.20 -20.38
N MET A 157 -3.55 3.59 -19.27
CA MET A 157 -4.22 3.49 -17.97
C MET A 157 -5.31 4.52 -17.84
N GLY A 158 -6.54 4.08 -17.71
CA GLY A 158 -7.67 4.90 -17.29
C GLY A 158 -7.60 5.33 -15.83
N TYR A 159 -6.68 4.74 -15.03
CA TYR A 159 -6.51 4.98 -13.60
C TYR A 159 -5.10 5.49 -13.28
N SER A 160 -5.03 6.41 -12.34
CA SER A 160 -3.77 7.05 -11.97
C SER A 160 -2.79 6.08 -11.30
N LEU A 161 -1.59 5.96 -11.89
CA LEU A 161 -0.41 5.41 -11.21
C LEU A 161 0.40 6.47 -10.48
N ILE A 162 0.19 7.72 -10.83
CA ILE A 162 1.02 8.85 -10.37
C ILE A 162 0.42 9.54 -9.15
N TYR A 163 -0.46 8.87 -8.44
CA TYR A 163 -0.95 9.23 -7.12
C TYR A 163 -1.75 10.54 -7.00
N ASP A 164 -1.62 11.46 -7.92
CA ASP A 164 -2.26 12.78 -7.82
C ASP A 164 -2.98 13.23 -9.08
N ARG A 165 -2.80 12.51 -10.19
CA ARG A 165 -3.34 12.88 -11.48
C ARG A 165 -3.97 11.72 -12.22
N MET A 166 -5.01 12.02 -12.95
CA MET A 166 -5.60 11.11 -13.92
C MET A 166 -4.73 11.03 -15.18
N PRO A 167 -4.89 10.00 -16.03
CA PRO A 167 -4.12 9.86 -17.28
C PRO A 167 -4.23 11.03 -18.25
N ASP A 168 -5.34 11.76 -18.21
CA ASP A 168 -5.56 12.99 -19.01
C ASP A 168 -4.85 14.22 -18.43
N GLY A 169 -4.12 14.05 -17.32
CA GLY A 169 -3.42 15.11 -16.61
C GLY A 169 -4.27 15.90 -15.63
N SER A 170 -5.57 15.64 -15.55
CA SER A 170 -6.45 16.24 -14.54
C SER A 170 -6.08 15.73 -13.13
N GLN A 171 -6.47 16.51 -12.13
CA GLN A 171 -6.17 16.17 -10.75
C GLN A 171 -7.05 15.01 -10.26
N LEU A 172 -6.46 14.11 -9.46
CA LEU A 172 -7.21 13.06 -8.77
C LEU A 172 -8.28 13.68 -7.85
N ARG A 173 -9.53 13.27 -8.05
CA ARG A 173 -10.68 13.72 -7.24
C ARG A 173 -11.42 12.58 -6.56
N ASP A 174 -11.17 11.35 -7.01
CA ASP A 174 -11.77 10.13 -6.48
C ASP A 174 -10.66 9.12 -6.17
N PRO A 175 -10.46 8.73 -4.91
CA PRO A 175 -9.43 7.76 -4.54
C PRO A 175 -9.68 6.38 -5.14
N THR A 176 -10.94 6.04 -5.46
CA THR A 176 -11.30 4.76 -6.09
C THR A 176 -10.88 4.68 -7.56
N ALA A 177 -10.54 5.82 -8.17
CA ALA A 177 -9.99 5.91 -9.52
C ALA A 177 -8.47 5.72 -9.59
N THR A 178 -7.85 5.09 -8.60
CA THR A 178 -6.43 4.77 -8.58
C THR A 178 -6.16 3.31 -8.85
N SER A 179 -5.05 3.00 -9.51
CA SER A 179 -4.60 1.62 -9.69
C SER A 179 -4.39 0.91 -8.34
N HIS A 180 -3.90 1.63 -7.34
CA HIS A 180 -3.72 1.09 -6.00
C HIS A 180 -5.04 0.64 -5.38
N TYR A 181 -6.12 1.41 -5.53
CA TYR A 181 -7.43 0.99 -5.08
C TYR A 181 -7.90 -0.26 -5.81
N LEU A 182 -7.83 -0.27 -7.15
CA LEU A 182 -8.28 -1.40 -7.96
C LEU A 182 -7.53 -2.70 -7.61
N TRP A 183 -6.21 -2.64 -7.49
CA TRP A 183 -5.40 -3.80 -7.15
C TRP A 183 -5.75 -4.37 -5.77
N ASN A 184 -6.03 -3.49 -4.82
CA ASN A 184 -6.49 -3.91 -3.50
C ASN A 184 -7.94 -4.44 -3.53
N ALA A 185 -8.81 -3.89 -4.38
CA ALA A 185 -10.18 -4.36 -4.53
C ALA A 185 -10.22 -5.77 -5.14
N VAL A 186 -9.48 -6.03 -6.23
CA VAL A 186 -9.39 -7.39 -6.81
C VAL A 186 -8.80 -8.39 -5.82
N GLN A 187 -7.85 -7.96 -4.99
CA GLN A 187 -7.30 -8.81 -3.93
C GLN A 187 -8.34 -9.18 -2.88
N ARG A 188 -9.16 -8.23 -2.43
CA ARG A 188 -10.25 -8.51 -1.48
C ARG A 188 -11.29 -9.47 -2.07
N ARG A 189 -11.53 -9.38 -3.39
CA ARG A 189 -12.38 -10.34 -4.10
C ARG A 189 -11.75 -11.73 -4.17
N ALA A 190 -10.46 -11.83 -4.47
CA ALA A 190 -9.71 -13.09 -4.44
C ALA A 190 -9.69 -13.73 -3.04
N LEU A 191 -9.60 -12.91 -1.99
CA LEU A 191 -9.76 -13.38 -0.60
C LEU A 191 -11.15 -13.96 -0.37
N SER A 192 -12.22 -13.33 -0.88
CA SER A 192 -13.58 -13.88 -0.79
C SER A 192 -13.70 -15.21 -1.51
N TYR A 193 -13.02 -15.36 -2.65
CA TYR A 193 -12.99 -16.61 -3.38
C TYR A 193 -12.18 -17.70 -2.67
N LEU A 194 -11.08 -17.37 -1.98
CA LEU A 194 -10.37 -18.30 -1.09
C LEU A 194 -11.28 -18.79 0.02
N LEU A 195 -12.03 -17.88 0.66
CA LEU A 195 -12.95 -18.20 1.74
C LEU A 195 -14.13 -19.08 1.31
N ALA A 196 -14.48 -19.04 0.02
CA ALA A 196 -15.54 -19.88 -0.55
C ALA A 196 -15.08 -21.31 -0.86
N GLN A 197 -13.76 -21.61 -0.78
CA GLN A 197 -13.30 -22.98 -1.02
C GLN A 197 -13.63 -23.86 0.19
N LYS A 198 -14.23 -25.03 -0.06
CA LYS A 198 -14.74 -25.95 0.96
C LYS A 198 -13.68 -26.52 1.91
N GLU A 199 -12.42 -26.54 1.46
CA GLU A 199 -11.28 -27.02 2.23
C GLU A 199 -10.78 -26.00 3.27
N VAL A 200 -11.14 -24.73 3.12
CA VAL A 200 -10.58 -23.60 3.90
C VAL A 200 -11.31 -23.43 5.25
N ASP A 201 -10.52 -23.17 6.27
CA ASP A 201 -11.04 -22.69 7.56
C ASP A 201 -11.09 -21.14 7.56
N PRO A 202 -12.27 -20.54 7.51
CA PRO A 202 -12.40 -19.07 7.42
C PRO A 202 -11.90 -18.34 8.68
N ALA A 203 -11.73 -19.04 9.80
CA ALA A 203 -11.19 -18.45 11.02
C ALA A 203 -9.65 -18.35 11.02
N ARG A 204 -8.97 -19.02 10.08
CA ARG A 204 -7.50 -19.10 10.03
C ARG A 204 -6.94 -18.63 8.69
N ILE A 205 -7.11 -17.35 8.41
CA ILE A 205 -6.64 -16.73 7.16
C ILE A 205 -5.40 -15.89 7.42
N GLY A 206 -4.33 -16.19 6.70
CA GLY A 206 -3.12 -15.39 6.62
C GLY A 206 -2.91 -14.80 5.23
N ALA A 207 -2.04 -13.80 5.15
CA ALA A 207 -1.59 -13.27 3.88
C ALA A 207 -0.09 -12.97 3.90
N LYS A 208 0.57 -13.12 2.78
CA LYS A 208 1.96 -12.69 2.60
C LYS A 208 2.17 -12.09 1.22
N GLY A 209 3.13 -11.19 1.13
CA GLY A 209 3.44 -10.54 -0.14
C GLY A 209 4.89 -10.11 -0.22
N TYR A 210 5.40 -10.06 -1.45
CA TYR A 210 6.77 -9.66 -1.75
C TYR A 210 6.80 -8.35 -2.54
N SER A 211 7.70 -7.44 -2.18
CA SER A 211 7.86 -6.16 -2.86
C SER A 211 6.52 -5.40 -2.92
N TYR A 212 5.99 -5.09 -4.09
CA TYR A 212 4.68 -4.46 -4.19
C TYR A 212 3.54 -5.30 -3.56
N GLY A 213 3.62 -6.64 -3.64
CA GLY A 213 2.73 -7.52 -2.90
C GLY A 213 2.83 -7.32 -1.38
N GLY A 214 4.03 -7.03 -0.88
CA GLY A 214 4.25 -6.60 0.51
C GLY A 214 3.61 -5.24 0.81
N THR A 215 3.66 -4.30 -0.13
CA THR A 215 2.95 -3.01 -0.03
C THR A 215 1.43 -3.19 0.09
N ILE A 216 0.88 -4.13 -0.65
CA ILE A 216 -0.56 -4.47 -0.59
C ILE A 216 -0.96 -5.01 0.80
N MET A 217 -0.05 -5.61 1.56
CA MET A 217 -0.35 -6.13 2.90
C MET A 217 -0.85 -5.06 3.86
N TRP A 218 -0.44 -3.81 3.71
CA TRP A 218 -0.95 -2.70 4.52
C TRP A 218 -2.48 -2.53 4.37
N ASN A 219 -2.98 -2.71 3.17
CA ASN A 219 -4.43 -2.66 2.94
C ASN A 219 -5.12 -3.94 3.44
N LEU A 220 -4.54 -5.10 3.15
CA LEU A 220 -5.17 -6.37 3.47
C LEU A 220 -5.22 -6.62 4.99
N GLY A 221 -4.24 -6.10 5.75
CA GLY A 221 -4.23 -6.20 7.20
C GLY A 221 -5.39 -5.49 7.90
N MET A 222 -6.06 -4.56 7.21
CA MET A 222 -7.28 -3.91 7.69
C MET A 222 -8.54 -4.77 7.47
N ASP A 223 -8.49 -5.79 6.62
CA ASP A 223 -9.64 -6.65 6.37
C ASP A 223 -9.84 -7.60 7.57
N PRO A 224 -11.00 -7.57 8.26
CA PRO A 224 -11.21 -8.34 9.50
C PRO A 224 -11.19 -9.85 9.30
N ARG A 225 -11.30 -10.31 8.06
CA ARG A 225 -11.21 -11.73 7.70
C ARG A 225 -9.77 -12.25 7.78
N VAL A 226 -8.76 -11.37 7.65
CA VAL A 226 -7.34 -11.71 7.73
C VAL A 226 -6.85 -11.63 9.17
N LYS A 227 -6.16 -12.67 9.65
CA LYS A 227 -5.68 -12.77 11.03
C LYS A 227 -4.19 -12.44 11.18
N ALA A 228 -3.41 -12.68 10.13
CA ALA A 228 -1.98 -12.38 10.14
C ALA A 228 -1.52 -11.97 8.73
N ILE A 229 -0.58 -11.04 8.69
CA ILE A 229 0.07 -10.60 7.45
C ILE A 229 1.58 -10.64 7.58
N VAL A 230 2.26 -10.98 6.47
CA VAL A 230 3.72 -10.89 6.37
C VAL A 230 4.08 -10.11 5.11
N ALA A 231 4.76 -8.99 5.28
CA ALA A 231 5.26 -8.18 4.18
C ALA A 231 6.78 -8.34 4.04
N TYR A 232 7.22 -8.81 2.89
CA TYR A 232 8.63 -8.87 2.53
C TYR A 232 8.95 -7.70 1.60
N PHE A 233 9.84 -6.81 2.02
CA PHE A 233 10.28 -5.64 1.24
C PHE A 233 9.11 -4.75 0.78
N GLY A 234 8.06 -4.68 1.58
CA GLY A 234 6.86 -3.91 1.28
C GLY A 234 7.04 -2.43 1.61
N ILE A 235 6.72 -1.58 0.65
CA ILE A 235 6.75 -0.14 0.87
C ILE A 235 5.59 0.24 1.77
N GLY A 236 5.91 0.80 2.95
CA GLY A 236 4.93 1.32 3.89
C GLY A 236 4.66 2.83 3.75
N TRP A 237 5.48 3.54 2.92
CA TRP A 237 5.40 5.00 2.82
C TRP A 237 5.69 5.49 1.41
N ILE A 238 4.65 5.78 0.64
CA ILE A 238 4.80 6.09 -0.79
C ILE A 238 5.49 7.43 -1.06
N THR A 239 5.27 8.47 -0.25
CA THR A 239 5.90 9.78 -0.46
C THR A 239 7.41 9.78 -0.26
N TYR A 240 7.94 8.79 0.42
CA TYR A 240 9.38 8.68 0.68
C TYR A 240 10.21 8.72 -0.60
N TYR A 241 9.77 8.06 -1.64
CA TYR A 241 10.49 8.09 -2.93
C TYR A 241 10.58 9.46 -3.57
N ARG A 242 9.59 10.30 -3.29
CA ARG A 242 9.53 11.65 -3.84
C ARG A 242 10.43 12.59 -3.08
N ASP A 243 10.44 12.45 -1.76
CA ASP A 243 11.07 13.42 -0.86
C ASP A 243 12.58 13.23 -0.79
N HIS A 244 13.09 12.02 -0.99
CA HIS A 244 14.48 11.68 -0.73
C HIS A 244 15.27 11.27 -1.97
N ALA A 245 14.64 11.23 -3.16
CA ALA A 245 15.31 10.88 -4.43
C ALA A 245 16.22 9.63 -4.30
N VAL A 246 15.83 8.67 -3.46
CA VAL A 246 16.59 7.45 -3.18
C VAL A 246 16.82 6.64 -4.46
N TRP A 247 15.95 6.85 -5.44
CA TRP A 247 16.11 6.38 -6.80
C TRP A 247 16.66 7.47 -7.71
N ARG A 248 17.56 7.10 -8.57
CA ARG A 248 18.16 7.90 -9.63
C ARG A 248 17.18 8.49 -10.65
N TYR A 249 15.91 8.45 -10.38
CA TYR A 249 14.90 9.09 -11.20
C TYR A 249 14.73 10.51 -10.70
N ASN A 250 15.20 11.47 -11.51
CA ASN A 250 14.80 12.86 -11.35
C ASN A 250 13.29 12.88 -11.20
N ASN A 251 12.83 13.00 -9.97
CA ASN A 251 11.43 13.00 -9.68
C ASN A 251 10.92 14.44 -9.83
N PRO A 252 10.17 14.76 -10.90
CA PRO A 252 9.62 16.10 -11.08
C PRO A 252 8.58 16.48 -10.03
N TYR A 253 8.29 15.60 -9.07
CA TYR A 253 7.27 15.75 -8.06
C TYR A 253 7.79 16.24 -6.71
N GLN A 254 9.00 16.76 -6.62
CA GLN A 254 9.45 17.52 -5.46
C GLN A 254 8.76 18.90 -5.43
N ALA A 255 7.45 18.91 -5.40
CA ALA A 255 6.74 20.12 -5.05
C ALA A 255 6.84 20.32 -3.53
N PRO A 256 7.22 21.50 -3.04
CA PRO A 256 7.24 21.80 -1.61
C PRO A 256 5.86 21.70 -0.99
N GLU A 257 4.80 21.80 -1.78
CA GLU A 257 3.41 21.63 -1.37
C GLU A 257 2.76 20.44 -2.08
N GLN A 258 2.04 19.64 -1.30
CA GLN A 258 1.26 18.53 -1.86
C GLN A 258 0.04 19.08 -2.60
N SER A 259 -0.17 18.62 -3.83
CA SER A 259 -1.41 18.92 -4.55
C SER A 259 -2.63 18.34 -3.84
N PRO A 260 -3.84 18.87 -4.04
CA PRO A 260 -5.05 18.27 -3.49
C PRO A 260 -5.22 16.81 -3.83
N GLY A 261 -4.87 16.38 -5.05
CA GLY A 261 -4.90 14.97 -5.45
C GLY A 261 -3.89 14.11 -4.69
N GLN A 262 -2.69 14.65 -4.38
CA GLN A 262 -1.72 13.96 -3.53
C GLN A 262 -2.23 13.80 -2.11
N LYS A 263 -2.78 14.86 -1.53
CA LYS A 263 -3.38 14.81 -0.19
C LYS A 263 -4.48 13.77 -0.14
N LEU A 264 -5.35 13.74 -1.15
CA LEU A 264 -6.41 12.74 -1.28
C LEU A 264 -5.86 11.31 -1.35
N PHE A 265 -4.86 11.07 -2.20
CA PHE A 265 -4.22 9.76 -2.29
C PHE A 265 -3.58 9.34 -0.96
N LEU A 266 -2.85 10.24 -0.32
CA LEU A 266 -2.13 9.96 0.92
C LEU A 266 -3.06 9.68 2.11
N SER A 267 -4.21 10.33 2.17
CA SER A 267 -5.19 10.10 3.24
C SER A 267 -6.02 8.84 3.06
N ALA A 268 -6.27 8.44 1.81
CA ALA A 268 -7.31 7.47 1.48
C ALA A 268 -6.78 6.12 0.99
N VAL A 269 -5.64 6.10 0.29
CA VAL A 269 -5.19 4.93 -0.49
C VAL A 269 -3.76 4.52 -0.17
N ALA A 270 -2.90 5.45 0.23
CA ALA A 270 -1.50 5.16 0.50
C ALA A 270 -1.35 4.13 1.64
N PRO A 271 -0.30 3.28 1.59
CA PRO A 271 -0.10 2.23 2.59
C PRO A 271 -0.10 2.75 4.03
N GLN A 272 0.59 3.87 4.29
CA GLN A 272 0.68 4.46 5.63
C GLN A 272 -0.67 4.92 6.18
N ALA A 273 -1.62 5.28 5.32
CA ALA A 273 -2.95 5.64 5.76
C ALA A 273 -3.72 4.44 6.35
N HIS A 274 -3.38 3.23 5.93
CA HIS A 274 -4.02 2.01 6.41
C HIS A 274 -3.49 1.55 7.77
N ALA A 275 -2.24 1.92 8.13
CA ALA A 275 -1.57 1.44 9.34
C ALA A 275 -2.42 1.59 10.63
N PRO A 276 -3.08 2.74 10.90
CA PRO A 276 -3.92 2.91 12.09
C PRO A 276 -5.16 2.01 12.12
N HIS A 277 -5.49 1.37 11.00
CA HIS A 277 -6.70 0.56 10.85
C HIS A 277 -6.40 -0.94 10.72
N ILE A 278 -5.13 -1.33 10.76
CA ILE A 278 -4.73 -2.74 10.68
C ILE A 278 -5.11 -3.45 11.99
N THR A 279 -5.83 -4.57 11.85
CA THR A 279 -6.23 -5.42 12.97
C THR A 279 -5.55 -6.79 12.94
N ALA A 280 -4.93 -7.15 11.82
CA ALA A 280 -4.18 -8.39 11.68
C ALA A 280 -2.83 -8.33 12.42
N ALA A 281 -2.41 -9.46 13.02
CA ALA A 281 -1.04 -9.60 13.48
C ALA A 281 -0.08 -9.36 12.30
N SER A 282 0.96 -8.53 12.47
CA SER A 282 1.76 -8.04 11.35
C SER A 282 3.25 -8.30 11.56
N LEU A 283 3.89 -8.88 10.55
CA LEU A 283 5.34 -9.06 10.48
C LEU A 283 5.88 -8.38 9.21
N TRP A 284 6.85 -7.48 9.40
CA TRP A 284 7.47 -6.72 8.32
C TRP A 284 8.95 -7.06 8.23
N LEU A 285 9.39 -7.55 7.09
CA LEU A 285 10.74 -8.01 6.84
C LEU A 285 11.37 -7.16 5.72
N ASN A 286 12.19 -6.20 6.11
CA ASN A 286 12.91 -5.33 5.19
C ASN A 286 14.41 -5.43 5.42
N GLY A 287 15.20 -5.33 4.34
CA GLY A 287 16.63 -5.12 4.46
C GLY A 287 16.94 -3.70 4.91
N SER A 288 17.98 -3.52 5.72
CA SER A 288 18.44 -2.18 6.15
C SER A 288 18.90 -1.29 4.98
N ASN A 289 19.22 -1.91 3.86
CA ASN A 289 19.64 -1.25 2.60
C ASN A 289 18.58 -1.35 1.51
N ASP A 290 17.33 -1.60 1.86
CA ASP A 290 16.23 -1.61 0.90
C ASP A 290 16.05 -0.21 0.30
N HIS A 291 16.30 -0.15 -1.00
CA HIS A 291 16.23 1.09 -1.76
C HIS A 291 14.82 1.42 -2.26
N HIS A 292 13.86 0.51 -2.07
CA HIS A 292 12.46 0.73 -2.43
C HIS A 292 11.64 1.27 -1.28
N GLY A 293 11.91 0.84 -0.07
CA GLY A 293 11.04 1.05 1.06
C GLY A 293 11.59 1.91 2.19
N GLY A 294 12.83 2.34 2.14
CA GLY A 294 13.47 3.13 3.21
C GLY A 294 13.20 2.57 4.62
N HIS A 295 14.18 2.00 5.26
CA HIS A 295 14.03 1.31 6.55
C HIS A 295 13.39 2.21 7.63
N GLU A 296 13.81 3.47 7.70
CA GLU A 296 13.29 4.46 8.65
C GLU A 296 11.80 4.80 8.41
N ARG A 297 11.34 4.74 7.16
CA ARG A 297 9.93 4.99 6.84
C ARG A 297 9.03 3.81 7.17
N ALA A 298 9.55 2.60 7.02
CA ALA A 298 8.87 1.42 7.55
C ALA A 298 8.68 1.55 9.07
N GLY A 299 9.71 2.00 9.81
CA GLY A 299 9.62 2.31 11.24
C GLY A 299 8.53 3.32 11.56
N GLN A 300 8.50 4.46 10.87
CA GLN A 300 7.46 5.48 11.05
C GLN A 300 6.04 4.96 10.76
N THR A 301 5.90 4.08 9.78
CA THR A 301 4.59 3.48 9.51
C THR A 301 4.18 2.52 10.63
N PHE A 302 5.15 1.81 11.22
CA PHE A 302 4.91 1.00 12.41
C PHE A 302 4.41 1.81 13.61
N GLU A 303 4.96 2.99 13.83
CA GLU A 303 4.51 3.90 14.89
C GLU A 303 3.05 4.34 14.72
N ALA A 304 2.55 4.28 13.49
CA ALA A 304 1.15 4.61 13.19
C ALA A 304 0.16 3.47 13.50
N PHE A 305 0.65 2.25 13.82
CA PHE A 305 -0.25 1.20 14.30
C PHE A 305 -0.85 1.64 15.65
N LYS A 306 -2.12 1.36 15.83
CA LYS A 306 -2.74 1.54 17.14
C LYS A 306 -2.18 0.47 18.09
N SER A 307 -1.47 0.92 19.11
CA SER A 307 -1.03 0.11 20.24
C SER A 307 -2.23 -0.38 21.06
#